data_04031afa51557e34923432ce7f143bb4
#
_entry.id   04031afa51557e34923432ce7f143bb4
#
_cell.length_a   1.000
_cell.length_b   1.000
_cell.length_c   1.000
_cell.angle_alpha   90.00
_cell.angle_beta   90.00
_cell.angle_gamma   90.00
#
_symmetry.space_group_name_H-M   'P 1'
#
loop_
_entity.id
_entity.type
_entity.pdbx_description
1 polymer ?
#
loop_
_entity_poly.entity_id
_entity_poly.type
_entity_poly.pdbx_seq_one_letter_code
_entity_poly.pdbx_strand_id
1 'polypeptide(L)'
;MRDHDRLTLALVLDSFGNRGNGTSNSAIQYAQGLEALGHRVRLVGVGSTDYPARVHRIPLVSRVAARQQMSFARADPELFRRAFAGVDLVHIYEPFAFGRAALAQARSMGIPVTAGFHIQPENITYSAGPLRWLPGVDAAIYRLFRFWLYDHVGHIHVPTQLTADLLRSHGYKACLHVISNGYQPRFNPGDRYERDRYERQRSGRLIQVVASGRLAREKDHLTLIRALALCRNKYRIRLTIAGTGPMEHRLKAEAARQLDGMPFSIGFHQNATMPDLLRRADLLVHPSIADLESVSVLEGMACGAVPIIARSELSAAGHFALTQHSLFQVGKARFLAEQIDWWVDHPDALAVWSRRYAEHAKEHYSLDASVRAFAHMAVQAVSDQESGQA
;
A
#
# COMPACT_ATOMS: atom_id res chain seq x y z
N MET A 1 -22.39 0.58 29.04
CA MET A 1 -21.90 0.33 27.68
C MET A 1 -23.09 -0.14 26.88
N ARG A 2 -23.55 0.64 25.94
CA ARG A 2 -24.69 0.27 25.08
C ARG A 2 -24.23 -0.82 24.11
N ASP A 3 -25.14 -1.72 23.68
CA ASP A 3 -24.88 -2.86 22.76
C ASP A 3 -24.34 -2.46 21.36
N HIS A 4 -24.10 -1.15 21.13
CA HIS A 4 -23.55 -0.57 19.90
C HIS A 4 -22.03 -0.69 19.74
N ASP A 5 -21.32 -1.23 20.73
CA ASP A 5 -19.84 -1.36 20.65
C ASP A 5 -19.38 -2.54 19.79
N ARG A 6 -20.27 -3.43 19.35
CA ARG A 6 -19.91 -4.64 18.57
C ARG A 6 -20.73 -4.71 17.29
N LEU A 7 -20.09 -4.35 16.18
CA LEU A 7 -20.70 -4.42 14.86
C LEU A 7 -20.40 -5.75 14.16
N THR A 8 -21.33 -6.18 13.31
CA THR A 8 -21.09 -7.19 12.28
C THR A 8 -20.83 -6.49 10.96
N LEU A 9 -19.63 -6.63 10.42
CA LEU A 9 -19.14 -5.92 9.22
C LEU A 9 -19.00 -6.91 8.06
N ALA A 10 -19.44 -6.54 6.86
CA ALA A 10 -19.10 -7.26 5.63
C ALA A 10 -18.04 -6.50 4.85
N LEU A 11 -16.87 -7.10 4.66
CA LEU A 11 -15.79 -6.55 3.84
C LEU A 11 -15.85 -7.16 2.44
N VAL A 12 -16.13 -6.33 1.45
CA VAL A 12 -16.34 -6.74 0.05
C VAL A 12 -15.15 -6.36 -0.79
N LEU A 13 -14.49 -7.35 -1.38
CA LEU A 13 -13.33 -7.17 -2.26
C LEU A 13 -13.38 -8.21 -3.39
N ASP A 14 -13.02 -7.81 -4.60
CA ASP A 14 -13.04 -8.71 -5.76
C ASP A 14 -12.16 -9.94 -5.56
N SER A 15 -10.99 -9.83 -4.90
CA SER A 15 -10.08 -10.96 -4.72
C SER A 15 -9.32 -10.90 -3.39
N PHE A 16 -9.50 -11.92 -2.57
CA PHE A 16 -8.74 -12.16 -1.35
C PHE A 16 -7.64 -13.23 -1.57
N GLY A 17 -6.56 -13.15 -0.79
CA GLY A 17 -5.52 -14.19 -0.76
C GLY A 17 -4.45 -14.08 -1.85
N ASN A 18 -4.49 -13.09 -2.72
CA ASN A 18 -3.39 -12.81 -3.65
C ASN A 18 -2.23 -12.13 -2.90
N ARG A 19 -1.19 -12.90 -2.59
CA ARG A 19 -0.05 -12.47 -1.74
C ARG A 19 0.69 -11.23 -2.22
N GLY A 20 0.58 -10.86 -3.49
CA GLY A 20 1.19 -9.66 -4.06
C GLY A 20 0.24 -8.46 -4.19
N ASN A 21 -1.03 -8.58 -3.78
CA ASN A 21 -2.00 -7.49 -3.81
C ASN A 21 -2.08 -6.81 -2.43
N GLY A 22 -1.61 -5.57 -2.35
CA GLY A 22 -1.59 -4.78 -1.12
C GLY A 22 -2.99 -4.60 -0.51
N THR A 23 -4.01 -4.31 -1.33
CA THR A 23 -5.40 -4.13 -0.89
C THR A 23 -5.95 -5.40 -0.23
N SER A 24 -5.71 -6.57 -0.85
CA SER A 24 -6.12 -7.86 -0.29
C SER A 24 -5.45 -8.14 1.07
N ASN A 25 -4.15 -7.86 1.18
CA ASN A 25 -3.43 -8.04 2.43
C ASN A 25 -3.95 -7.08 3.51
N SER A 26 -4.17 -5.82 3.19
CA SER A 26 -4.74 -4.83 4.12
C SER A 26 -6.14 -5.23 4.58
N ALA A 27 -7.02 -5.67 3.67
CA ALA A 27 -8.36 -6.10 4.01
C ALA A 27 -8.39 -7.28 5.00
N ILE A 28 -7.50 -8.27 4.80
CA ILE A 28 -7.36 -9.41 5.72
C ILE A 28 -6.84 -8.95 7.09
N GLN A 29 -5.86 -8.04 7.12
CA GLN A 29 -5.31 -7.51 8.36
C GLN A 29 -6.35 -6.69 9.14
N TYR A 30 -7.14 -5.88 8.44
CA TYR A 30 -8.25 -5.14 9.05
C TYR A 30 -9.31 -6.09 9.61
N ALA A 31 -9.67 -7.14 8.88
CA ALA A 31 -10.62 -8.15 9.38
C ALA A 31 -10.13 -8.75 10.69
N GLN A 32 -8.91 -9.26 10.74
CA GLN A 32 -8.30 -9.83 11.94
C GLN A 32 -8.22 -8.83 13.10
N GLY A 33 -7.85 -7.59 12.82
CA GLY A 33 -7.78 -6.54 13.82
C GLY A 33 -9.16 -6.16 14.37
N LEU A 34 -10.19 -6.07 13.54
CA LEU A 34 -11.56 -5.79 13.93
C LEU A 34 -12.13 -6.93 14.78
N GLU A 35 -11.84 -8.20 14.44
CA GLU A 35 -12.22 -9.36 15.24
C GLU A 35 -11.54 -9.35 16.62
N ALA A 36 -10.26 -8.95 16.68
CA ALA A 36 -9.55 -8.77 17.94
C ALA A 36 -10.14 -7.66 18.81
N LEU A 37 -10.78 -6.64 18.22
CA LEU A 37 -11.56 -5.61 18.92
C LEU A 37 -12.96 -6.09 19.34
N GLY A 38 -13.38 -7.32 18.96
CA GLY A 38 -14.66 -7.91 19.33
C GLY A 38 -15.79 -7.70 18.32
N HIS A 39 -15.51 -7.10 17.15
CA HIS A 39 -16.44 -7.05 16.03
C HIS A 39 -16.57 -8.42 15.37
N ARG A 40 -17.63 -8.64 14.60
CA ARG A 40 -17.76 -9.80 13.71
C ARG A 40 -17.47 -9.36 12.29
N VAL A 41 -16.61 -10.07 11.57
CA VAL A 41 -16.26 -9.74 10.20
C VAL A 41 -16.66 -10.88 9.28
N ARG A 42 -17.20 -10.53 8.11
CA ARG A 42 -17.50 -11.45 7.01
C ARG A 42 -16.73 -11.00 5.76
N LEU A 43 -15.90 -11.87 5.25
CA LEU A 43 -15.17 -11.64 4.00
C LEU A 43 -16.02 -12.13 2.82
N VAL A 44 -16.24 -11.24 1.81
CA VAL A 44 -17.07 -11.52 0.64
C VAL A 44 -16.27 -11.27 -0.62
N GLY A 45 -15.93 -12.32 -1.39
CA GLY A 45 -15.13 -12.19 -2.61
C GLY A 45 -14.52 -13.51 -3.08
N VAL A 46 -13.66 -13.46 -4.09
CA VAL A 46 -12.93 -14.63 -4.58
C VAL A 46 -11.80 -15.00 -3.61
N GLY A 47 -11.63 -16.26 -3.30
CA GLY A 47 -10.55 -16.77 -2.44
C GLY A 47 -11.04 -17.47 -1.19
N SER A 48 -10.18 -17.58 -0.18
CA SER A 48 -10.54 -18.15 1.13
C SER A 48 -11.29 -17.11 1.96
N THR A 49 -12.60 -17.10 1.80
CA THR A 49 -13.52 -16.12 2.41
C THR A 49 -14.72 -16.85 3.00
N ASP A 50 -15.46 -16.19 3.91
CA ASP A 50 -16.69 -16.73 4.50
C ASP A 50 -17.79 -16.90 3.44
N TYR A 51 -17.80 -15.99 2.45
CA TYR A 51 -18.75 -15.98 1.35
C TYR A 51 -17.99 -15.95 0.02
N PRO A 52 -17.55 -17.10 -0.50
CA PRO A 52 -16.71 -17.19 -1.69
C PRO A 52 -17.50 -16.87 -2.95
N ALA A 53 -17.04 -15.85 -3.70
CA ALA A 53 -17.55 -15.50 -5.00
C ALA A 53 -16.86 -16.31 -6.11
N ARG A 54 -17.57 -16.51 -7.24
CA ARG A 54 -16.98 -17.13 -8.44
C ARG A 54 -16.13 -16.10 -9.19
N VAL A 55 -15.04 -16.56 -9.82
CA VAL A 55 -14.21 -15.71 -10.68
C VAL A 55 -14.99 -15.30 -11.92
N HIS A 56 -14.98 -14.01 -12.23
CA HIS A 56 -15.51 -13.44 -13.47
C HIS A 56 -14.38 -13.22 -14.48
N ARG A 57 -14.40 -13.99 -15.58
CA ARG A 57 -13.40 -13.84 -16.65
C ARG A 57 -13.93 -12.87 -17.71
N ILE A 58 -13.32 -11.69 -17.79
CA ILE A 58 -13.60 -10.67 -18.81
C ILE A 58 -12.50 -10.80 -19.88
N PRO A 59 -12.82 -11.14 -21.15
CA PRO A 59 -11.83 -11.23 -22.21
C PRO A 59 -10.95 -9.97 -22.28
N LEU A 60 -9.65 -10.12 -22.52
CA LEU A 60 -8.62 -9.06 -22.55
C LEU A 60 -8.37 -8.38 -21.19
N VAL A 61 -9.40 -7.91 -20.48
CA VAL A 61 -9.29 -7.20 -19.20
C VAL A 61 -8.71 -8.10 -18.12
N SER A 62 -9.19 -9.36 -18.02
CA SER A 62 -8.67 -10.31 -17.02
C SER A 62 -7.19 -10.67 -17.25
N ARG A 63 -6.68 -10.60 -18.49
CA ARG A 63 -5.25 -10.81 -18.77
C ARG A 63 -4.40 -9.63 -18.24
N VAL A 64 -4.91 -8.41 -18.37
CA VAL A 64 -4.23 -7.21 -17.83
C VAL A 64 -4.29 -7.21 -16.30
N ALA A 65 -5.47 -7.51 -15.74
CA ALA A 65 -5.67 -7.60 -14.29
C ALA A 65 -4.80 -8.70 -13.64
N ALA A 66 -4.67 -9.87 -14.31
CA ALA A 66 -3.79 -10.94 -13.83
C ALA A 66 -2.31 -10.53 -13.73
N ARG A 67 -1.83 -9.64 -14.62
CA ARG A 67 -0.48 -9.06 -14.52
C ARG A 67 -0.33 -8.18 -13.27
N GLN A 68 -1.44 -7.66 -12.75
CA GLN A 68 -1.51 -6.89 -11.50
C GLN A 68 -1.90 -7.75 -10.30
N GLN A 69 -1.95 -9.07 -10.47
CA GLN A 69 -2.39 -10.03 -9.44
C GLN A 69 -3.82 -9.77 -8.94
N MET A 70 -4.67 -9.27 -9.83
CA MET A 70 -6.09 -9.03 -9.57
C MET A 70 -6.95 -10.06 -10.29
N SER A 71 -8.06 -10.45 -9.66
CA SER A 71 -9.11 -11.27 -10.24
C SER A 71 -10.44 -10.58 -9.98
N PHE A 72 -11.32 -10.55 -10.99
CA PHE A 72 -12.66 -10.00 -10.81
C PHE A 72 -13.61 -11.05 -10.24
N ALA A 73 -14.46 -10.65 -9.31
CA ALA A 73 -15.53 -11.47 -8.78
C ALA A 73 -16.80 -11.35 -9.65
N ARG A 74 -17.53 -12.46 -9.80
CA ARG A 74 -18.85 -12.43 -10.41
C ARG A 74 -19.89 -12.00 -9.40
N ALA A 75 -20.64 -10.95 -9.70
CA ALA A 75 -21.76 -10.52 -8.88
C ALA A 75 -22.85 -11.61 -8.84
N ASP A 76 -23.32 -11.89 -7.64
CA ASP A 76 -24.40 -12.85 -7.36
C ASP A 76 -25.30 -12.26 -6.25
N PRO A 77 -26.53 -11.87 -6.58
CA PRO A 77 -27.47 -11.28 -5.59
C PRO A 77 -27.78 -12.24 -4.43
N GLU A 78 -27.82 -13.55 -4.68
CA GLU A 78 -28.07 -14.55 -3.62
C GLU A 78 -26.90 -14.64 -2.66
N LEU A 79 -25.65 -14.58 -3.17
CA LEU A 79 -24.45 -14.51 -2.35
C LEU A 79 -24.51 -13.29 -1.41
N PHE A 80 -24.79 -12.11 -1.96
CA PHE A 80 -24.86 -10.88 -1.16
C PHE A 80 -25.99 -10.90 -0.15
N ARG A 81 -27.17 -11.40 -0.52
CA ARG A 81 -28.31 -11.52 0.42
C ARG A 81 -27.94 -12.38 1.64
N ARG A 82 -27.27 -13.51 1.43
CA ARG A 82 -26.79 -14.38 2.52
C ARG A 82 -25.67 -13.73 3.32
N ALA A 83 -24.70 -13.10 2.63
CA ALA A 83 -23.56 -12.45 3.27
C ALA A 83 -23.96 -11.27 4.15
N PHE A 84 -25.00 -10.52 3.73
CA PHE A 84 -25.43 -9.29 4.40
C PHE A 84 -26.56 -9.49 5.41
N ALA A 85 -27.11 -10.67 5.54
CA ALA A 85 -28.13 -10.96 6.54
C ALA A 85 -27.63 -10.68 7.97
N GLY A 86 -28.21 -9.70 8.68
CA GLY A 86 -27.81 -9.28 10.02
C GLY A 86 -26.43 -8.63 10.09
N VAL A 87 -26.02 -7.95 9.03
CA VAL A 87 -24.81 -7.10 8.96
C VAL A 87 -25.20 -5.66 9.28
N ASP A 88 -24.41 -5.00 10.10
CA ASP A 88 -24.63 -3.61 10.52
C ASP A 88 -24.02 -2.61 9.51
N LEU A 89 -22.93 -3.01 8.81
CA LEU A 89 -22.25 -2.17 7.82
C LEU A 89 -21.56 -3.00 6.75
N VAL A 90 -21.67 -2.56 5.50
CA VAL A 90 -20.92 -3.09 4.35
C VAL A 90 -19.80 -2.13 3.97
N HIS A 91 -18.54 -2.60 3.94
CA HIS A 91 -17.40 -1.86 3.44
C HIS A 91 -16.93 -2.41 2.09
N ILE A 92 -16.84 -1.57 1.07
CA ILE A 92 -16.48 -1.94 -0.31
C ILE A 92 -15.09 -1.38 -0.64
N TYR A 93 -14.14 -2.27 -0.96
CA TYR A 93 -12.76 -1.87 -1.24
C TYR A 93 -12.51 -1.37 -2.66
N GLU A 94 -13.29 -1.82 -3.65
CA GLU A 94 -12.98 -1.57 -5.07
C GLU A 94 -14.23 -1.10 -5.85
N PRO A 95 -14.09 -0.06 -6.72
CA PRO A 95 -15.19 0.51 -7.48
C PRO A 95 -15.46 -0.27 -8.79
N PHE A 96 -15.50 -1.60 -8.71
CA PHE A 96 -15.79 -2.45 -9.86
C PHE A 96 -17.21 -3.01 -9.83
N ALA A 97 -17.55 -3.83 -10.83
CA ALA A 97 -18.90 -4.38 -11.00
C ALA A 97 -19.37 -5.18 -9.76
N PHE A 98 -18.47 -5.91 -9.10
CA PHE A 98 -18.76 -6.64 -7.88
C PHE A 98 -19.12 -5.70 -6.71
N GLY A 99 -18.29 -4.67 -6.49
CA GLY A 99 -18.56 -3.65 -5.46
C GLY A 99 -19.84 -2.86 -5.72
N ARG A 100 -20.13 -2.51 -7.00
CA ARG A 100 -21.38 -1.84 -7.37
C ARG A 100 -22.61 -2.71 -7.09
N ALA A 101 -22.54 -4.01 -7.39
CA ALA A 101 -23.63 -4.93 -7.10
C ALA A 101 -23.82 -5.13 -5.59
N ALA A 102 -22.75 -5.17 -4.82
CA ALA A 102 -22.77 -5.21 -3.36
C ALA A 102 -23.45 -3.94 -2.79
N LEU A 103 -23.12 -2.75 -3.31
CA LEU A 103 -23.76 -1.48 -2.95
C LEU A 103 -25.27 -1.54 -3.19
N ALA A 104 -25.70 -1.98 -4.37
CA ALA A 104 -27.12 -2.06 -4.71
C ALA A 104 -27.87 -3.02 -3.76
N GLN A 105 -27.29 -4.17 -3.46
CA GLN A 105 -27.88 -5.15 -2.55
C GLN A 105 -27.93 -4.63 -1.11
N ALA A 106 -26.85 -4.02 -0.59
CA ALA A 106 -26.83 -3.47 0.78
C ALA A 106 -27.90 -2.37 0.94
N ARG A 107 -28.01 -1.47 -0.04
CA ARG A 107 -29.06 -0.42 -0.04
C ARG A 107 -30.47 -1.00 -0.07
N SER A 108 -30.73 -2.03 -0.86
CA SER A 108 -32.05 -2.69 -0.89
C SER A 108 -32.42 -3.34 0.45
N MET A 109 -31.43 -3.63 1.28
CA MET A 109 -31.60 -4.17 2.63
C MET A 109 -31.54 -3.11 3.72
N GLY A 110 -31.38 -1.83 3.38
CA GLY A 110 -31.29 -0.72 4.34
C GLY A 110 -29.99 -0.68 5.14
N ILE A 111 -28.93 -1.35 4.67
CA ILE A 111 -27.64 -1.46 5.38
C ILE A 111 -26.73 -0.31 4.97
N PRO A 112 -26.12 0.42 5.96
CA PRO A 112 -25.12 1.45 5.68
C PRO A 112 -23.94 0.90 4.87
N VAL A 113 -23.44 1.75 3.94
CA VAL A 113 -22.30 1.38 3.08
C VAL A 113 -21.20 2.43 3.20
N THR A 114 -19.98 1.97 3.45
CA THR A 114 -18.75 2.76 3.33
C THR A 114 -17.88 2.20 2.21
N ALA A 115 -16.95 3.00 1.70
CA ALA A 115 -16.02 2.54 0.67
C ALA A 115 -14.57 2.88 1.02
N GLY A 116 -13.62 2.07 0.53
CA GLY A 116 -12.21 2.35 0.56
C GLY A 116 -11.72 2.86 -0.79
N PHE A 117 -10.78 3.81 -0.81
CA PHE A 117 -10.11 4.25 -2.02
C PHE A 117 -8.70 3.68 -2.07
N HIS A 118 -8.56 2.51 -2.71
CA HIS A 118 -7.32 1.75 -2.76
C HIS A 118 -6.75 1.59 -4.18
N ILE A 119 -7.43 2.12 -5.19
CA ILE A 119 -7.02 2.04 -6.61
C ILE A 119 -6.88 3.44 -7.18
N GLN A 120 -5.63 3.84 -7.43
CA GLN A 120 -5.31 5.11 -8.07
C GLN A 120 -5.47 4.98 -9.59
N PRO A 121 -6.26 5.83 -10.27
CA PRO A 121 -6.43 5.81 -11.72
C PRO A 121 -5.11 5.85 -12.50
N GLU A 122 -4.13 6.60 -12.04
CA GLU A 122 -2.80 6.70 -12.64
C GLU A 122 -2.07 5.34 -12.67
N ASN A 123 -2.26 4.49 -11.68
CA ASN A 123 -1.69 3.13 -11.70
C ASN A 123 -2.33 2.26 -12.79
N ILE A 124 -3.61 2.51 -13.10
CA ILE A 124 -4.31 1.83 -14.21
C ILE A 124 -3.74 2.30 -15.54
N THR A 125 -3.61 3.61 -15.75
CA THR A 125 -3.12 4.20 -17.02
C THR A 125 -1.65 3.86 -17.26
N TYR A 126 -0.79 3.86 -16.23
CA TYR A 126 0.60 3.38 -16.33
C TYR A 126 0.67 1.92 -16.79
N SER A 127 -0.26 1.08 -16.35
CA SER A 127 -0.33 -0.34 -16.73
C SER A 127 -0.96 -0.57 -18.10
N ALA A 128 -1.80 0.34 -18.58
CA ALA A 128 -2.49 0.27 -19.87
C ALA A 128 -1.64 0.76 -21.06
N GLY A 129 -0.36 1.09 -20.84
CA GLY A 129 0.61 1.40 -21.90
C GLY A 129 0.36 2.78 -22.57
N PRO A 130 -0.03 2.83 -23.89
CA PRO A 130 -0.19 4.10 -24.60
C PRO A 130 -1.27 5.03 -24.04
N LEU A 131 -2.29 4.50 -23.37
CA LEU A 131 -3.40 5.26 -22.78
C LEU A 131 -2.94 6.34 -21.79
N ARG A 132 -1.79 6.16 -21.14
CA ARG A 132 -1.22 7.16 -20.22
C ARG A 132 -0.88 8.51 -20.88
N TRP A 133 -0.72 8.53 -22.21
CA TRP A 133 -0.38 9.75 -22.96
C TRP A 133 -1.61 10.56 -23.40
N LEU A 134 -2.82 10.00 -23.23
CA LEU A 134 -4.06 10.69 -23.58
C LEU A 134 -4.46 11.64 -22.44
N PRO A 135 -4.52 12.96 -22.69
CA PRO A 135 -4.94 13.93 -21.68
C PRO A 135 -6.36 13.63 -21.17
N GLY A 136 -6.56 13.75 -19.87
CA GLY A 136 -7.89 13.62 -19.26
C GLY A 136 -8.39 12.20 -19.01
N VAL A 137 -7.63 11.15 -19.36
CA VAL A 137 -8.05 9.75 -19.09
C VAL A 137 -8.16 9.48 -17.60
N ASP A 138 -7.20 9.95 -16.79
CA ASP A 138 -7.24 9.78 -15.34
C ASP A 138 -8.46 10.50 -14.74
N ALA A 139 -8.74 11.73 -15.15
CA ALA A 139 -9.92 12.48 -14.72
C ALA A 139 -11.23 11.79 -15.12
N ALA A 140 -11.26 11.15 -16.29
CA ALA A 140 -12.43 10.36 -16.71
C ALA A 140 -12.63 9.13 -15.83
N ILE A 141 -11.55 8.45 -15.42
CA ILE A 141 -11.61 7.30 -14.51
C ILE A 141 -12.07 7.75 -13.12
N TYR A 142 -11.54 8.87 -12.56
CA TYR A 142 -12.04 9.43 -11.30
C TYR A 142 -13.54 9.72 -11.37
N ARG A 143 -14.03 10.33 -12.46
CA ARG A 143 -15.47 10.59 -12.66
C ARG A 143 -16.29 9.31 -12.77
N LEU A 144 -15.77 8.28 -13.45
CA LEU A 144 -16.41 6.98 -13.55
C LEU A 144 -16.53 6.31 -12.18
N PHE A 145 -15.47 6.31 -11.39
CA PHE A 145 -15.46 5.72 -10.05
C PHE A 145 -16.43 6.44 -9.12
N ARG A 146 -16.48 7.79 -9.18
CA ARG A 146 -17.48 8.57 -8.46
C ARG A 146 -18.90 8.10 -8.80
N PHE A 147 -19.26 8.15 -10.10
CA PHE A 147 -20.59 7.77 -10.58
C PHE A 147 -20.95 6.33 -10.21
N TRP A 148 -19.99 5.43 -10.22
CA TRP A 148 -20.24 4.00 -9.98
C TRP A 148 -20.38 3.64 -8.51
N LEU A 149 -19.61 4.25 -7.64
CA LEU A 149 -19.56 3.88 -6.23
C LEU A 149 -19.56 5.09 -5.30
N TYR A 150 -18.62 6.01 -5.47
CA TYR A 150 -18.27 6.95 -4.39
C TYR A 150 -19.28 8.09 -4.20
N ASP A 151 -20.06 8.49 -5.23
CA ASP A 151 -21.18 9.45 -5.07
C ASP A 151 -22.39 8.81 -4.34
N HIS A 152 -22.29 7.54 -4.02
CA HIS A 152 -23.35 6.76 -3.39
C HIS A 152 -23.03 6.32 -1.94
N VAL A 153 -21.97 6.77 -1.35
CA VAL A 153 -21.57 6.46 0.03
C VAL A 153 -21.29 7.75 0.80
N GLY A 154 -21.68 7.79 2.08
CA GLY A 154 -21.43 8.96 2.94
C GLY A 154 -19.99 9.03 3.46
N HIS A 155 -19.31 7.91 3.58
CA HIS A 155 -17.99 7.80 4.19
C HIS A 155 -17.02 7.02 3.30
N ILE A 156 -15.81 7.58 3.09
CA ILE A 156 -14.74 6.96 2.31
C ILE A 156 -13.47 6.89 3.15
N HIS A 157 -12.95 5.68 3.32
CA HIS A 157 -11.61 5.42 3.85
C HIS A 157 -10.56 5.75 2.79
N VAL A 158 -9.62 6.62 3.11
CA VAL A 158 -8.48 6.98 2.26
C VAL A 158 -7.18 6.80 3.05
N PRO A 159 -6.10 6.26 2.45
CA PRO A 159 -4.91 5.91 3.21
C PRO A 159 -4.06 7.11 3.62
N THR A 160 -4.16 8.24 2.94
CA THR A 160 -3.32 9.42 3.19
C THR A 160 -4.05 10.73 2.93
N GLN A 161 -3.53 11.82 3.54
CA GLN A 161 -4.05 13.18 3.30
C GLN A 161 -3.92 13.59 1.82
N LEU A 162 -2.81 13.23 1.15
CA LEU A 162 -2.65 13.48 -0.29
C LEU A 162 -3.79 12.84 -1.09
N THR A 163 -4.17 11.60 -0.76
CA THR A 163 -5.31 10.93 -1.41
C THR A 163 -6.62 11.67 -1.14
N ALA A 164 -6.83 12.12 0.10
CA ALA A 164 -8.03 12.90 0.43
C ALA A 164 -8.11 14.21 -0.37
N ASP A 165 -7.01 14.94 -0.48
CA ASP A 165 -6.95 16.20 -1.22
C ASP A 165 -7.14 15.97 -2.73
N LEU A 166 -6.58 14.89 -3.26
CA LEU A 166 -6.78 14.48 -4.64
C LEU A 166 -8.27 14.15 -4.92
N LEU A 167 -8.94 13.41 -4.05
CA LEU A 167 -10.36 13.12 -4.20
C LEU A 167 -11.22 14.39 -4.13
N ARG A 168 -10.92 15.30 -3.20
CA ARG A 168 -11.60 16.61 -3.13
C ARG A 168 -11.44 17.41 -4.41
N SER A 169 -10.22 17.45 -4.99
CA SER A 169 -9.98 18.15 -6.26
C SER A 169 -10.76 17.56 -7.44
N HIS A 170 -11.08 16.27 -7.38
CA HIS A 170 -11.97 15.58 -8.34
C HIS A 170 -13.46 15.64 -7.98
N GLY A 171 -13.84 16.42 -6.96
CA GLY A 171 -15.23 16.71 -6.59
C GLY A 171 -15.92 15.59 -5.82
N TYR A 172 -15.20 14.74 -5.11
CA TYR A 172 -15.77 13.76 -4.17
C TYR A 172 -16.32 14.50 -2.94
N LYS A 173 -17.58 14.22 -2.55
CA LYS A 173 -18.31 14.97 -1.53
C LYS A 173 -18.44 14.23 -0.20
N ALA A 174 -18.23 12.92 -0.19
CA ALA A 174 -18.31 12.09 1.01
C ALA A 174 -17.36 12.56 2.11
N CYS A 175 -17.65 12.21 3.36
CA CYS A 175 -16.72 12.36 4.47
C CYS A 175 -15.48 11.48 4.23
N LEU A 176 -14.29 12.10 4.11
CA LEU A 176 -13.04 11.40 3.85
C LEU A 176 -12.34 11.14 5.18
N HIS A 177 -12.20 9.86 5.52
CA HIS A 177 -11.49 9.40 6.70
C HIS A 177 -10.05 9.02 6.32
N VAL A 178 -9.09 9.83 6.74
CA VAL A 178 -7.67 9.56 6.50
C VAL A 178 -7.17 8.55 7.53
N ILE A 179 -7.08 7.31 7.11
CA ILE A 179 -6.69 6.19 7.96
C ILE A 179 -5.61 5.39 7.21
N SER A 180 -4.39 5.38 7.74
CA SER A 180 -3.29 4.59 7.18
C SER A 180 -3.65 3.10 7.12
N ASN A 181 -3.17 2.38 6.10
CA ASN A 181 -3.28 0.91 6.08
C ASN A 181 -2.47 0.27 7.22
N GLY A 182 -1.51 1.02 7.76
CA GLY A 182 -0.66 0.56 8.86
C GLY A 182 0.33 -0.54 8.45
N TYR A 183 1.20 -0.89 9.36
CA TYR A 183 2.11 -2.02 9.21
C TYR A 183 1.92 -3.03 10.35
N GLN A 184 2.21 -4.30 10.07
CA GLN A 184 2.03 -5.38 11.05
C GLN A 184 3.09 -5.32 12.17
N PRO A 185 2.75 -5.69 13.42
CA PRO A 185 3.66 -5.66 14.58
C PRO A 185 4.94 -6.50 14.42
N ARG A 186 4.95 -7.49 13.50
CA ARG A 186 6.15 -8.28 13.18
C ARG A 186 7.27 -7.47 12.52
N PHE A 187 6.95 -6.33 11.90
CA PHE A 187 7.91 -5.35 11.42
C PHE A 187 8.30 -4.44 12.58
N ASN A 188 9.43 -4.72 13.18
CA ASN A 188 10.00 -4.00 14.31
C ASN A 188 11.54 -4.13 14.26
N PRO A 189 12.29 -3.32 15.00
CA PRO A 189 13.75 -3.36 14.94
C PRO A 189 14.37 -4.65 15.49
N GLY A 190 13.64 -5.43 16.31
CA GLY A 190 14.15 -6.63 16.99
C GLY A 190 15.06 -6.31 18.18
N ASP A 191 15.26 -7.29 19.05
CA ASP A 191 15.96 -7.11 20.35
C ASP A 191 17.44 -6.75 20.19
N ARG A 192 18.07 -7.17 19.06
CA ARG A 192 19.51 -6.94 18.80
C ARG A 192 19.78 -5.73 17.92
N TYR A 193 18.75 -4.97 17.59
CA TYR A 193 18.80 -3.93 16.59
C TYR A 193 19.93 -2.91 16.78
N GLU A 194 20.08 -2.39 18.01
CA GLU A 194 21.08 -1.35 18.31
C GLU A 194 22.50 -1.88 18.23
N ARG A 195 22.74 -3.04 18.85
CA ARG A 195 24.07 -3.67 18.87
C ARG A 195 24.51 -4.08 17.47
N ASP A 196 23.63 -4.74 16.72
CA ASP A 196 23.95 -5.24 15.39
C ASP A 196 24.20 -4.09 14.40
N ARG A 197 23.53 -2.93 14.55
CA ARG A 197 23.82 -1.75 13.72
C ARG A 197 25.14 -1.08 14.07
N TYR A 198 25.44 -0.92 15.34
CA TYR A 198 26.68 -0.34 15.80
C TYR A 198 27.88 -1.18 15.36
N GLU A 199 27.80 -2.49 15.51
CA GLU A 199 28.83 -3.44 15.03
C GLU A 199 29.00 -3.40 13.51
N ARG A 200 27.89 -3.25 12.74
CA ARG A 200 27.91 -3.13 11.29
C ARG A 200 28.65 -1.88 10.80
N GLN A 201 28.45 -0.77 11.45
CA GLN A 201 29.10 0.50 11.08
C GLN A 201 30.61 0.48 11.34
N ARG A 202 31.05 -0.20 12.41
CA ARG A 202 32.46 -0.29 12.79
C ARG A 202 33.24 -1.36 12.02
N SER A 203 32.61 -2.42 11.54
CA SER A 203 33.27 -3.57 10.93
C SER A 203 33.60 -3.42 9.44
N GLY A 204 33.35 -2.27 8.82
CA GLY A 204 33.52 -2.06 7.37
C GLY A 204 32.60 -2.88 6.48
N ARG A 205 31.50 -3.40 7.01
CA ARG A 205 30.48 -4.18 6.28
C ARG A 205 29.78 -3.33 5.23
N LEU A 206 29.33 -3.99 4.15
CA LEU A 206 28.56 -3.33 3.10
C LEU A 206 27.25 -2.76 3.63
N ILE A 207 26.93 -1.53 3.26
CA ILE A 207 25.65 -0.89 3.49
C ILE A 207 24.58 -1.65 2.70
N GLN A 208 23.52 -2.06 3.38
CA GLN A 208 22.42 -2.81 2.79
C GLN A 208 21.35 -1.83 2.28
N VAL A 209 21.27 -1.66 0.97
CA VAL A 209 20.22 -0.89 0.28
C VAL A 209 19.14 -1.85 -0.16
N VAL A 210 17.92 -1.65 0.34
CA VAL A 210 16.75 -2.48 0.01
C VAL A 210 15.70 -1.63 -0.70
N ALA A 211 15.07 -2.19 -1.72
CA ALA A 211 13.81 -1.71 -2.27
C ALA A 211 12.81 -2.87 -2.27
N SER A 212 11.55 -2.60 -1.96
CA SER A 212 10.53 -3.65 -1.93
C SER A 212 9.24 -3.20 -2.60
N GLY A 213 8.57 -4.14 -3.26
CA GLY A 213 7.30 -3.92 -3.93
C GLY A 213 7.20 -4.59 -5.29
N ARG A 214 6.10 -4.36 -5.98
CA ARG A 214 5.87 -4.90 -7.33
C ARG A 214 6.91 -4.36 -8.32
N LEU A 215 7.50 -5.24 -9.12
CA LEU A 215 8.47 -4.84 -10.16
C LEU A 215 7.73 -4.33 -11.40
N ALA A 216 7.19 -3.11 -11.31
CA ALA A 216 6.39 -2.45 -12.32
C ALA A 216 6.96 -1.07 -12.67
N ARG A 217 6.48 -0.47 -13.78
CA ARG A 217 7.05 0.77 -14.31
C ARG A 217 6.88 1.95 -13.35
N GLU A 218 5.74 2.05 -12.69
CA GLU A 218 5.42 3.11 -11.73
C GLU A 218 6.28 3.06 -10.47
N LYS A 219 6.89 1.91 -10.16
CA LYS A 219 7.81 1.74 -9.01
C LYS A 219 9.24 2.19 -9.31
N ASP A 220 9.57 2.41 -10.55
CA ASP A 220 10.81 3.03 -11.09
C ASP A 220 12.13 2.54 -10.47
N HIS A 221 12.23 1.23 -10.21
CA HIS A 221 13.47 0.61 -9.72
C HIS A 221 14.67 0.80 -10.68
N LEU A 222 14.42 1.16 -11.96
CA LEU A 222 15.48 1.51 -12.90
C LEU A 222 16.26 2.74 -12.46
N THR A 223 15.56 3.74 -11.90
CA THR A 223 16.21 4.94 -11.34
C THR A 223 17.14 4.58 -10.19
N LEU A 224 16.77 3.61 -9.32
CA LEU A 224 17.65 3.12 -8.25
C LEU A 224 18.91 2.44 -8.81
N ILE A 225 18.78 1.53 -9.79
CA ILE A 225 19.93 0.85 -10.40
C ILE A 225 20.89 1.87 -11.02
N ARG A 226 20.37 2.83 -11.75
CA ARG A 226 21.17 3.90 -12.36
C ARG A 226 21.83 4.81 -11.32
N ALA A 227 21.14 5.10 -10.22
CA ALA A 227 21.69 5.88 -9.12
C ALA A 227 22.88 5.17 -8.47
N LEU A 228 22.75 3.87 -8.19
CA LEU A 228 23.83 3.08 -7.58
C LEU A 228 25.08 3.01 -8.49
N ALA A 229 24.89 2.98 -9.82
CA ALA A 229 26.00 3.06 -10.77
C ALA A 229 26.74 4.41 -10.70
N LEU A 230 26.05 5.49 -10.31
CA LEU A 230 26.60 6.84 -10.17
C LEU A 230 27.17 7.12 -8.78
N CYS A 231 26.87 6.29 -7.76
CA CYS A 231 27.38 6.48 -6.41
C CYS A 231 28.91 6.38 -6.36
N ARG A 232 29.54 7.30 -5.63
CA ARG A 232 30.96 7.27 -5.29
C ARG A 232 31.30 6.08 -4.42
N ASN A 233 30.38 5.73 -3.53
CA ASN A 233 30.51 4.66 -2.54
C ASN A 233 29.99 3.29 -3.03
N LYS A 234 29.77 3.09 -4.33
CA LYS A 234 29.11 1.89 -4.87
C LYS A 234 29.69 0.55 -4.38
N TYR A 235 31.00 0.47 -4.20
CA TYR A 235 31.65 -0.77 -3.72
C TYR A 235 31.48 -1.03 -2.21
N ARG A 236 30.92 -0.09 -1.47
CA ARG A 236 30.53 -0.24 -0.06
C ARG A 236 29.06 -0.62 0.11
N ILE A 237 28.36 -0.88 -0.99
CA ILE A 237 26.89 -1.09 -1.02
C ILE A 237 26.56 -2.48 -1.53
N ARG A 238 25.52 -3.08 -0.96
CA ARG A 238 24.80 -4.25 -1.49
C ARG A 238 23.36 -3.86 -1.78
N LEU A 239 22.87 -4.21 -2.97
CA LEU A 239 21.48 -3.98 -3.37
C LEU A 239 20.64 -5.25 -3.23
N THR A 240 19.44 -5.10 -2.65
CA THR A 240 18.37 -6.11 -2.73
C THR A 240 17.08 -5.45 -3.20
N ILE A 241 16.52 -5.92 -4.32
CA ILE A 241 15.17 -5.52 -4.76
C ILE A 241 14.23 -6.72 -4.58
N ALA A 242 13.39 -6.63 -3.55
CA ALA A 242 12.47 -7.69 -3.14
C ALA A 242 11.10 -7.50 -3.81
N GLY A 243 10.77 -8.36 -4.75
CA GLY A 243 9.47 -8.31 -5.43
C GLY A 243 9.40 -9.15 -6.69
N THR A 244 8.23 -9.16 -7.32
CA THR A 244 7.97 -9.76 -8.63
C THR A 244 7.20 -8.81 -9.51
N GLY A 245 7.29 -8.99 -10.82
CA GLY A 245 6.51 -8.18 -11.74
C GLY A 245 7.08 -8.12 -13.16
N PRO A 246 6.37 -7.44 -14.07
CA PRO A 246 6.71 -7.46 -15.50
C PRO A 246 8.08 -6.83 -15.83
N MET A 247 8.65 -6.05 -14.91
CA MET A 247 9.96 -5.40 -15.12
C MET A 247 11.14 -6.26 -14.66
N GLU A 248 10.93 -7.43 -14.05
CA GLU A 248 11.98 -8.23 -13.40
C GLU A 248 13.16 -8.53 -14.34
N HIS A 249 12.88 -9.08 -15.52
CA HIS A 249 13.93 -9.39 -16.51
C HIS A 249 14.74 -8.15 -16.90
N ARG A 250 14.05 -7.03 -17.17
CA ARG A 250 14.69 -5.78 -17.55
C ARG A 250 15.56 -5.21 -16.41
N LEU A 251 15.08 -5.27 -15.16
CA LEU A 251 15.83 -4.82 -13.99
C LEU A 251 17.10 -5.66 -13.78
N LYS A 252 17.01 -6.99 -13.91
CA LYS A 252 18.18 -7.89 -13.82
C LYS A 252 19.22 -7.59 -14.91
N ALA A 253 18.77 -7.41 -16.15
CA ALA A 253 19.66 -7.08 -17.26
C ALA A 253 20.35 -5.71 -17.06
N GLU A 254 19.60 -4.70 -16.61
CA GLU A 254 20.14 -3.36 -16.35
C GLU A 254 21.13 -3.37 -15.17
N ALA A 255 20.83 -4.10 -14.08
CA ALA A 255 21.71 -4.25 -12.95
C ALA A 255 23.02 -4.95 -13.34
N ALA A 256 22.94 -6.06 -14.09
CA ALA A 256 24.12 -6.77 -14.59
C ALA A 256 25.01 -5.88 -15.47
N ARG A 257 24.41 -4.97 -16.26
CA ARG A 257 25.14 -4.05 -17.13
C ARG A 257 25.80 -2.88 -16.39
N GLN A 258 25.14 -2.35 -15.34
CA GLN A 258 25.56 -1.10 -14.69
C GLN A 258 26.27 -1.27 -13.35
N LEU A 259 25.99 -2.36 -12.63
CA LEU A 259 26.48 -2.59 -11.26
C LEU A 259 27.66 -3.56 -11.24
N ASP A 260 28.58 -3.45 -12.22
CA ASP A 260 29.76 -4.31 -12.26
C ASP A 260 30.58 -4.21 -10.97
N GLY A 261 30.96 -5.37 -10.41
CA GLY A 261 31.69 -5.48 -9.15
C GLY A 261 30.86 -5.16 -7.88
N MET A 262 29.60 -4.78 -8.01
CA MET A 262 28.71 -4.50 -6.88
C MET A 262 27.75 -5.70 -6.63
N PRO A 263 27.66 -6.24 -5.40
CA PRO A 263 26.73 -7.34 -5.13
C PRO A 263 25.26 -6.88 -5.15
N PHE A 264 24.43 -7.58 -5.94
CA PHE A 264 23.00 -7.31 -5.99
C PHE A 264 22.16 -8.59 -6.07
N SER A 265 20.90 -8.48 -5.64
CA SER A 265 19.85 -9.49 -5.83
C SER A 265 18.52 -8.84 -6.19
N ILE A 266 17.80 -9.42 -7.16
CA ILE A 266 16.47 -8.94 -7.61
C ILE A 266 15.57 -10.15 -7.77
N GLY A 267 14.44 -10.18 -7.07
CA GLY A 267 13.47 -11.27 -7.20
C GLY A 267 12.52 -11.42 -6.03
N PHE A 268 11.79 -12.52 -6.05
CA PHE A 268 10.79 -12.83 -5.05
C PHE A 268 11.40 -13.06 -3.66
N HIS A 269 10.80 -12.46 -2.67
CA HIS A 269 11.05 -12.74 -1.25
C HIS A 269 9.74 -13.18 -0.58
N GLN A 270 9.82 -14.21 0.25
CA GLN A 270 8.65 -14.67 1.00
C GLN A 270 8.22 -13.62 2.02
N ASN A 271 6.92 -13.39 2.15
CA ASN A 271 6.40 -12.40 3.09
C ASN A 271 6.79 -12.68 4.55
N ALA A 272 6.98 -13.94 4.92
CA ALA A 272 7.45 -14.34 6.24
C ALA A 272 8.89 -13.88 6.55
N THR A 273 9.76 -13.79 5.54
CA THR A 273 11.18 -13.40 5.69
C THR A 273 11.43 -11.90 5.46
N MET A 274 10.39 -11.14 5.05
CA MET A 274 10.52 -9.70 4.82
C MET A 274 10.95 -8.91 6.08
N PRO A 275 10.44 -9.21 7.30
CA PRO A 275 10.92 -8.52 8.49
C PRO A 275 12.42 -8.66 8.70
N ASP A 276 12.98 -9.86 8.47
CA ASP A 276 14.42 -10.10 8.64
C ASP A 276 15.25 -9.38 7.57
N LEU A 277 14.76 -9.32 6.33
CA LEU A 277 15.38 -8.55 5.27
C LEU A 277 15.43 -7.05 5.64
N LEU A 278 14.29 -6.50 6.08
CA LEU A 278 14.18 -5.07 6.43
C LEU A 278 14.95 -4.71 7.70
N ARG A 279 15.02 -5.60 8.71
CA ARG A 279 15.89 -5.43 9.89
C ARG A 279 17.37 -5.34 9.53
N ARG A 280 17.79 -5.99 8.44
CA ARG A 280 19.18 -5.93 7.94
C ARG A 280 19.41 -4.74 7.02
N ALA A 281 18.38 -4.09 6.55
CA ALA A 281 18.50 -2.94 5.66
C ALA A 281 19.01 -1.71 6.44
N ASP A 282 20.00 -1.02 5.89
CA ASP A 282 20.45 0.28 6.37
C ASP A 282 19.63 1.39 5.72
N LEU A 283 19.40 1.28 4.42
CA LEU A 283 18.60 2.20 3.63
C LEU A 283 17.46 1.45 2.93
N LEU A 284 16.26 2.03 2.98
CA LEU A 284 15.14 1.61 2.15
C LEU A 284 14.92 2.65 1.05
N VAL A 285 15.10 2.28 -0.21
CA VAL A 285 14.86 3.21 -1.32
C VAL A 285 13.51 2.96 -1.94
N HIS A 286 12.70 4.01 -2.03
CA HIS A 286 11.36 3.99 -2.63
C HIS A 286 11.28 4.98 -3.80
N PRO A 287 11.64 4.59 -5.02
CA PRO A 287 11.73 5.49 -6.16
C PRO A 287 10.40 5.64 -6.92
N SER A 288 9.28 5.26 -6.30
CA SER A 288 7.95 5.19 -6.93
C SER A 288 7.46 6.53 -7.47
N ILE A 289 6.92 6.52 -8.69
CA ILE A 289 6.32 7.68 -9.34
C ILE A 289 4.90 7.90 -8.81
N ALA A 290 4.14 6.80 -8.60
CA ALA A 290 2.77 6.84 -8.12
C ALA A 290 2.54 5.79 -7.04
N ASP A 291 2.01 6.21 -5.90
CA ASP A 291 1.68 5.33 -4.79
C ASP A 291 0.71 6.01 -3.81
N LEU A 292 -0.34 5.32 -3.41
CA LEU A 292 -1.35 5.87 -2.50
C LEU A 292 -0.82 6.04 -1.07
N GLU A 293 0.04 5.13 -0.60
CA GLU A 293 0.59 5.20 0.76
C GLU A 293 2.01 4.64 0.85
N SER A 294 2.30 3.50 0.19
CA SER A 294 3.60 2.80 0.30
C SER A 294 3.81 2.11 1.65
N VAL A 295 2.96 1.12 1.95
CA VAL A 295 3.10 0.28 3.17
C VAL A 295 4.51 -0.30 3.31
N SER A 296 5.20 -0.60 2.20
CA SER A 296 6.59 -1.08 2.24
C SER A 296 7.57 -0.06 2.84
N VAL A 297 7.30 1.24 2.74
CA VAL A 297 8.10 2.29 3.41
C VAL A 297 7.83 2.25 4.91
N LEU A 298 6.57 2.12 5.33
CA LEU A 298 6.19 1.99 6.74
C LEU A 298 6.83 0.75 7.39
N GLU A 299 6.80 -0.40 6.70
CA GLU A 299 7.44 -1.64 7.13
C GLU A 299 8.96 -1.47 7.30
N GLY A 300 9.61 -0.79 6.36
CA GLY A 300 11.05 -0.50 6.42
C GLY A 300 11.40 0.43 7.57
N MET A 301 10.66 1.53 7.73
CA MET A 301 10.82 2.46 8.86
C MET A 301 10.63 1.75 10.19
N ALA A 302 9.58 0.95 10.33
CA ALA A 302 9.29 0.16 11.53
C ALA A 302 10.42 -0.81 11.89
N CYS A 303 11.11 -1.37 10.89
CA CYS A 303 12.32 -2.18 11.07
C CYS A 303 13.60 -1.34 11.29
N GLY A 304 13.51 -0.02 11.24
CA GLY A 304 14.60 0.93 11.41
C GLY A 304 15.48 1.13 10.16
N ALA A 305 15.04 0.77 8.97
CA ALA A 305 15.69 1.20 7.74
C ALA A 305 15.40 2.69 7.49
N VAL A 306 16.44 3.48 7.18
CA VAL A 306 16.26 4.90 6.83
C VAL A 306 15.72 4.99 5.40
N PRO A 307 14.55 5.61 5.17
CA PRO A 307 13.98 5.69 3.84
C PRO A 307 14.64 6.79 3.01
N ILE A 308 14.80 6.53 1.69
CA ILE A 308 15.09 7.54 0.67
C ILE A 308 13.97 7.44 -0.38
N ILE A 309 13.14 8.47 -0.46
CA ILE A 309 11.85 8.45 -1.13
C ILE A 309 11.83 9.45 -2.29
N ALA A 310 11.26 9.04 -3.42
CA ALA A 310 11.02 9.95 -4.53
C ALA A 310 9.95 11.00 -4.16
N ARG A 311 10.26 12.29 -4.32
CA ARG A 311 9.27 13.37 -4.27
C ARG A 311 8.50 13.37 -5.58
N SER A 312 7.25 12.93 -5.54
CA SER A 312 6.33 12.87 -6.65
C SER A 312 4.96 13.39 -6.24
N GLU A 313 4.28 14.13 -7.11
CA GLU A 313 2.92 14.62 -6.88
C GLU A 313 1.88 13.50 -6.84
N LEU A 314 2.20 12.34 -7.44
CA LEU A 314 1.33 11.17 -7.51
C LEU A 314 1.65 10.12 -6.43
N SER A 315 2.62 10.38 -5.55
CA SER A 315 3.03 9.45 -4.50
C SER A 315 2.96 10.10 -3.13
N ALA A 316 2.17 9.52 -2.25
CA ALA A 316 2.06 9.98 -0.86
C ALA A 316 3.30 9.62 -0.02
N ALA A 317 4.16 8.73 -0.49
CA ALA A 317 5.32 8.26 0.29
C ALA A 317 6.25 9.39 0.74
N GLY A 318 6.35 10.49 -0.03
CA GLY A 318 7.19 11.65 0.32
C GLY A 318 6.87 12.26 1.68
N HIS A 319 5.65 12.10 2.19
CA HIS A 319 5.23 12.59 3.51
C HIS A 319 5.88 11.83 4.68
N PHE A 320 6.42 10.64 4.45
CA PHE A 320 7.10 9.87 5.48
C PHE A 320 8.54 10.33 5.73
N ALA A 321 9.08 11.21 4.89
CA ALA A 321 10.44 11.71 5.04
C ALA A 321 10.54 12.72 6.20
N LEU A 322 11.35 12.38 7.21
CA LEU A 322 11.60 13.22 8.38
C LEU A 322 12.81 14.15 8.20
N THR A 323 13.57 13.99 7.11
CA THR A 323 14.75 14.82 6.79
C THR A 323 14.86 15.02 5.27
N GLN A 324 15.50 16.13 4.88
CA GLN A 324 15.76 16.39 3.45
C GLN A 324 16.61 15.31 2.76
N HIS A 325 17.50 14.63 3.51
CA HIS A 325 18.32 13.53 2.99
C HIS A 325 17.54 12.24 2.74
N SER A 326 16.29 12.19 3.16
CA SER A 326 15.34 11.11 2.83
C SER A 326 14.48 11.42 1.61
N LEU A 327 14.74 12.51 0.88
CA LEU A 327 14.00 12.89 -0.32
C LEU A 327 14.92 13.10 -1.51
N PHE A 328 14.46 12.70 -2.69
CA PHE A 328 15.08 13.04 -3.97
C PHE A 328 14.04 13.34 -5.03
N GLN A 329 14.41 14.04 -6.10
CA GLN A 329 13.50 14.36 -7.21
C GLN A 329 13.18 13.09 -8.01
N VAL A 330 11.91 12.78 -8.20
CA VAL A 330 11.42 11.61 -8.94
C VAL A 330 12.08 11.46 -10.32
N GLY A 331 12.51 10.26 -10.67
CA GLY A 331 13.16 9.93 -11.95
C GLY A 331 14.59 10.45 -12.11
N LYS A 332 15.16 11.12 -11.11
CA LYS A 332 16.51 11.73 -11.20
C LYS A 332 17.54 10.88 -10.44
N ALA A 333 18.16 9.95 -11.16
CA ALA A 333 19.14 9.01 -10.61
C ALA A 333 20.33 9.72 -9.93
N ARG A 334 20.81 10.86 -10.44
CA ARG A 334 21.90 11.62 -9.85
C ARG A 334 21.56 12.13 -8.44
N PHE A 335 20.38 12.72 -8.26
CA PHE A 335 19.97 13.20 -6.94
C PHE A 335 19.80 12.05 -5.95
N LEU A 336 19.28 10.88 -6.39
CA LEU A 336 19.21 9.69 -5.56
C LEU A 336 20.62 9.20 -5.16
N ALA A 337 21.58 9.20 -6.09
CA ALA A 337 22.96 8.81 -5.80
C ALA A 337 23.60 9.75 -4.75
N GLU A 338 23.38 11.05 -4.85
CA GLU A 338 23.85 12.05 -3.89
C GLU A 338 23.30 11.78 -2.47
N GLN A 339 22.01 11.42 -2.35
CA GLN A 339 21.42 11.06 -1.04
C GLN A 339 21.99 9.75 -0.50
N ILE A 340 22.13 8.72 -1.34
CA ILE A 340 22.73 7.44 -0.91
C ILE A 340 24.16 7.66 -0.42
N ASP A 341 24.98 8.38 -1.19
CA ASP A 341 26.36 8.71 -0.81
C ASP A 341 26.41 9.49 0.52
N TRP A 342 25.50 10.46 0.71
CA TRP A 342 25.43 11.22 1.96
C TRP A 342 25.22 10.28 3.17
N TRP A 343 24.26 9.35 3.10
CA TRP A 343 24.02 8.41 4.19
C TRP A 343 25.18 7.45 4.44
N VAL A 344 25.87 7.03 3.38
CA VAL A 344 27.07 6.16 3.50
C VAL A 344 28.23 6.89 4.15
N ASP A 345 28.36 8.19 3.88
CA ASP A 345 29.44 9.04 4.42
C ASP A 345 29.14 9.54 5.86
N HIS A 346 27.87 9.44 6.32
CA HIS A 346 27.44 9.90 7.65
C HIS A 346 26.85 8.77 8.51
N PRO A 347 27.63 7.77 8.92
CA PRO A 347 27.13 6.60 9.64
C PRO A 347 26.50 6.93 11.00
N ASP A 348 26.98 7.95 11.68
CA ASP A 348 26.40 8.37 12.97
C ASP A 348 25.01 8.98 12.78
N ALA A 349 24.82 9.80 11.74
CA ALA A 349 23.51 10.31 11.37
C ALA A 349 22.56 9.17 10.98
N LEU A 350 23.06 8.20 10.22
CA LEU A 350 22.29 7.01 9.83
C LEU A 350 21.77 6.25 11.06
N ALA A 351 22.60 6.07 12.09
CA ALA A 351 22.21 5.41 13.34
C ALA A 351 21.13 6.19 14.11
N VAL A 352 21.28 7.50 14.23
CA VAL A 352 20.30 8.36 14.90
C VAL A 352 18.96 8.35 14.18
N TRP A 353 18.97 8.57 12.86
CA TRP A 353 17.75 8.63 12.09
C TRP A 353 17.05 7.27 11.97
N SER A 354 17.79 6.19 11.99
CA SER A 354 17.24 4.83 12.05
C SER A 354 16.29 4.63 13.24
N ARG A 355 16.68 5.10 14.43
CA ARG A 355 15.83 5.06 15.64
C ARG A 355 14.63 5.97 15.51
N ARG A 356 14.85 7.22 15.08
CA ARG A 356 13.77 8.20 14.89
C ARG A 356 12.70 7.72 13.94
N TYR A 357 13.09 7.08 12.81
CA TYR A 357 12.14 6.52 11.86
C TYR A 357 11.35 5.34 12.44
N ALA A 358 11.99 4.47 13.22
CA ALA A 358 11.29 3.35 13.86
C ALA A 358 10.29 3.83 14.92
N GLU A 359 10.68 4.82 15.75
CA GLU A 359 9.83 5.44 16.76
C GLU A 359 8.63 6.14 16.09
N HIS A 360 8.90 6.96 15.08
CA HIS A 360 7.85 7.68 14.35
C HIS A 360 6.85 6.72 13.68
N ALA A 361 7.34 5.62 13.06
CA ALA A 361 6.46 4.60 12.48
C ALA A 361 5.57 3.95 13.56
N LYS A 362 6.14 3.63 14.72
CA LYS A 362 5.41 3.02 15.83
C LYS A 362 4.32 3.95 16.40
N GLU A 363 4.60 5.23 16.51
CA GLU A 363 3.65 6.21 17.05
C GLU A 363 2.49 6.51 16.12
N HIS A 364 2.75 6.58 14.79
CA HIS A 364 1.79 7.14 13.86
C HIS A 364 1.16 6.14 12.88
N TYR A 365 1.78 4.97 12.64
CA TYR A 365 1.38 4.08 11.54
C TYR A 365 1.20 2.62 11.95
N SER A 366 0.97 2.34 13.25
CA SER A 366 0.71 0.96 13.68
C SER A 366 -0.63 0.46 13.15
N LEU A 367 -0.70 -0.82 12.75
CA LEU A 367 -1.94 -1.45 12.32
C LEU A 367 -3.06 -1.34 13.37
N ASP A 368 -2.72 -1.49 14.64
CA ASP A 368 -3.70 -1.41 15.74
C ASP A 368 -4.37 -0.03 15.83
N ALA A 369 -3.61 1.06 15.61
CA ALA A 369 -4.17 2.41 15.56
C ALA A 369 -5.09 2.59 14.34
N SER A 370 -4.68 2.05 13.20
CA SER A 370 -5.46 2.09 11.96
C SER A 370 -6.76 1.32 12.08
N VAL A 371 -6.74 0.13 12.67
CA VAL A 371 -7.94 -0.69 12.89
C VAL A 371 -8.92 0.00 13.84
N ARG A 372 -8.43 0.62 14.93
CA ARG A 372 -9.31 1.40 15.84
C ARG A 372 -9.93 2.60 15.14
N ALA A 373 -9.17 3.33 14.32
CA ALA A 373 -9.69 4.45 13.55
C ALA A 373 -10.75 4.00 12.53
N PHE A 374 -10.54 2.85 11.89
CA PHE A 374 -11.52 2.26 10.98
C PHE A 374 -12.80 1.82 11.70
N ALA A 375 -12.68 1.17 12.87
CA ALA A 375 -13.82 0.80 13.70
C ALA A 375 -14.65 2.04 14.09
N HIS A 376 -13.98 3.13 14.46
CA HIS A 376 -14.64 4.41 14.76
C HIS A 376 -15.40 4.98 13.54
N MET A 377 -14.78 4.98 12.35
CA MET A 377 -15.45 5.35 11.09
C MET A 377 -16.68 4.48 10.84
N ALA A 378 -16.58 3.17 11.08
CA ALA A 378 -17.70 2.24 10.89
C ALA A 378 -18.88 2.56 11.82
N VAL A 379 -18.61 2.81 13.10
CA VAL A 379 -19.62 3.22 14.09
C VAL A 379 -20.27 4.55 13.68
N GLN A 380 -19.48 5.52 13.26
CA GLN A 380 -19.98 6.81 12.79
C GLN A 380 -20.92 6.64 11.60
N ALA A 381 -20.53 5.85 10.60
CA ALA A 381 -21.34 5.62 9.40
C ALA A 381 -22.69 4.95 9.71
N VAL A 382 -22.75 4.05 10.69
CA VAL A 382 -24.01 3.45 11.17
C VAL A 382 -24.88 4.51 11.85
N SER A 383 -24.30 5.31 12.74
CA SER A 383 -25.01 6.38 13.46
C SER A 383 -25.55 7.48 12.54
N ASP A 384 -24.76 7.88 11.53
CA ASP A 384 -25.17 8.92 10.56
C ASP A 384 -26.36 8.45 9.69
N GLN A 385 -26.41 7.16 9.34
CA GLN A 385 -27.57 6.61 8.63
C GLN A 385 -28.83 6.54 9.52
N GLU A 386 -28.69 6.14 10.78
CA GLU A 386 -29.81 6.09 11.73
C GLU A 386 -30.40 7.49 11.98
N SER A 387 -29.56 8.53 11.98
CA SER A 387 -29.98 9.93 12.16
C SER A 387 -30.50 10.59 10.87
N GLY A 388 -30.46 9.93 9.72
CA GLY A 388 -30.86 10.47 8.42
C GLY A 388 -29.90 11.53 7.87
N GLN A 389 -28.65 11.55 8.30
CA GLN A 389 -27.60 12.49 7.88
C GLN A 389 -26.68 11.90 6.79
N ALA A 390 -26.89 10.65 6.36
CA ALA A 390 -26.05 9.93 5.40
C ALA A 390 -26.51 10.10 3.93
#